data_05a9e2a6d8d794325b214f80ab03f3cd
#
_entry.id   05a9e2a6d8d794325b214f80ab03f3cd
#
_cell.length_a   1.000
_cell.length_b   1.000
_cell.length_c   1.000
_cell.angle_alpha   90.00
_cell.angle_beta   90.00
_cell.angle_gamma   90.00
#
_symmetry.space_group_name_H-M   'P 1'
#
loop_
_entity.id
_entity.type
_entity.pdbx_description
1 polymer ?
#
loop_
_entity_poly.entity_id
_entity_poly.type
_entity_poly.pdbx_seq_one_letter_code
_entity_poly.pdbx_strand_id
1 'polypeptide(L)'
;RRQRQMCIRDRFPGTYFHIGGDECPKSSWKNCPACQARIKAEGLKTDKNHTAEERLQSYVIQRMEKMLAKHGKKIIGWDEILEGGLSPEATVMSWRGEAGGIASALQDHDAIMTPGGNGMYLDTFQGDSKIEPVSIGGYTLLEKVYSYNPVPDTLVTLGKDKHIKGVQANHWSEYMYNTDIMEYRMYPRMLAVSEIAWTPLDKKDYKDFERRINNAYVRLDGHDVNYHIPQPEQPNGSCNFVAFVDSTSLTFKTTRPETMVYTLDGTDPTPLSTQYTEPIKVTETTTLKIRTVLPSGKMSPVRNITVEKQALAPAKVVEKTTPGLKMKMADGTFFKASELNKATEWKEMTVKSLRDIRSQVESTESMRGVKQYGAIATGYVDIPEDGVYYFTTNNDEVWIDGKLLISNEGEVKRFSRNDKSVALAKGLHELKVVFLGHIIGGWPSLWDDASISIRKADQEKFTPIKPEQLFY
;
A
#
# COMPACT_ATOMS: atom_id res chain seq x y z
N ARG A 1 -28.07 -18.01 18.43
CA ARG A 1 -27.80 -16.58 18.04
C ARG A 1 -28.23 -15.61 19.17
N ARG A 2 -29.44 -15.67 19.71
CA ARG A 2 -29.91 -14.79 20.80
C ARG A 2 -29.02 -14.83 22.04
N GLN A 3 -28.58 -16.02 22.46
CA GLN A 3 -27.74 -16.20 23.64
C GLN A 3 -26.32 -15.59 23.46
N ARG A 4 -25.72 -15.64 22.25
CA ARG A 4 -24.46 -14.97 21.94
C ARG A 4 -24.59 -13.44 21.99
N GLN A 5 -25.69 -12.88 21.47
CA GLN A 5 -25.96 -11.44 21.52
C GLN A 5 -26.11 -10.93 22.95
N MET A 6 -26.76 -11.70 23.84
CA MET A 6 -26.84 -11.36 25.27
C MET A 6 -25.46 -11.35 25.92
N CYS A 7 -24.63 -12.37 25.71
CA CYS A 7 -23.29 -12.44 26.28
C CYS A 7 -22.36 -11.31 25.82
N ILE A 8 -22.43 -10.92 24.53
CA ILE A 8 -21.62 -9.79 24.00
C ILE A 8 -22.06 -8.49 24.66
N ARG A 9 -23.35 -8.22 24.74
CA ARG A 9 -23.92 -7.03 25.35
C ARG A 9 -23.49 -6.84 26.80
N ASP A 10 -23.55 -7.90 27.59
CA ASP A 10 -23.23 -7.84 29.02
C ASP A 10 -21.75 -7.65 29.30
N ARG A 11 -20.88 -8.05 28.35
CA ARG A 11 -19.43 -7.89 28.43
C ARG A 11 -18.93 -6.53 27.97
N PHE A 12 -19.72 -5.80 27.19
CA PHE A 12 -19.35 -4.48 26.68
C PHE A 12 -20.24 -3.40 27.31
N PRO A 13 -19.84 -2.84 28.46
CA PRO A 13 -20.68 -1.89 29.21
C PRO A 13 -20.82 -0.52 28.55
N GLY A 14 -19.96 -0.17 27.57
CA GLY A 14 -19.96 1.11 26.87
C GLY A 14 -21.32 1.45 26.27
N THR A 15 -21.64 2.73 26.18
CA THR A 15 -22.92 3.23 25.62
C THR A 15 -23.03 2.96 24.13
N TYR A 16 -21.92 3.07 23.39
CA TYR A 16 -21.91 2.90 21.94
C TYR A 16 -21.60 1.47 21.53
N PHE A 17 -22.26 1.02 20.47
CA PHE A 17 -22.04 -0.28 19.86
C PHE A 17 -21.88 -0.12 18.36
N HIS A 18 -20.69 -0.47 17.83
CA HIS A 18 -20.40 -0.37 16.42
C HIS A 18 -21.06 -1.53 15.66
N ILE A 19 -21.80 -1.22 14.61
CA ILE A 19 -22.59 -2.19 13.84
C ILE A 19 -22.04 -2.47 12.44
N GLY A 20 -20.89 -1.87 12.07
CA GLY A 20 -20.36 -1.96 10.72
C GLY A 20 -21.14 -1.08 9.74
N GLY A 21 -21.59 -1.67 8.66
CA GLY A 21 -22.37 -1.00 7.62
C GLY A 21 -21.59 -0.68 6.35
N ASP A 22 -20.31 -0.95 6.35
CA ASP A 22 -19.34 -0.71 5.28
C ASP A 22 -19.45 -1.72 4.13
N GLU A 23 -19.01 -1.27 2.95
CA GLU A 23 -18.71 -2.09 1.77
C GLU A 23 -19.79 -3.14 1.42
N CYS A 24 -21.06 -2.77 1.52
CA CYS A 24 -22.17 -3.64 1.18
C CYS A 24 -22.68 -3.36 -0.24
N PRO A 25 -22.14 -4.02 -1.28
CA PRO A 25 -22.60 -3.83 -2.65
C PRO A 25 -24.03 -4.38 -2.82
N LYS A 26 -24.93 -3.58 -3.42
CA LYS A 26 -26.34 -3.91 -3.58
C LYS A 26 -26.63 -4.77 -4.82
N SER A 27 -25.64 -5.08 -5.64
CA SER A 27 -25.79 -5.83 -6.90
C SER A 27 -26.46 -7.21 -6.68
N SER A 28 -26.02 -7.96 -5.68
CA SER A 28 -26.60 -9.26 -5.34
C SER A 28 -28.03 -9.13 -4.78
N TRP A 29 -28.36 -8.04 -4.10
CA TRP A 29 -29.70 -7.82 -3.54
C TRP A 29 -30.76 -7.55 -4.60
N LYS A 30 -30.38 -6.93 -5.73
CA LYS A 30 -31.27 -6.68 -6.87
C LYS A 30 -31.81 -7.98 -7.46
N ASN A 31 -31.02 -9.05 -7.44
CA ASN A 31 -31.38 -10.34 -8.01
C ASN A 31 -31.79 -11.39 -6.95
N CYS A 32 -31.77 -11.04 -5.67
CA CYS A 32 -32.15 -11.95 -4.58
C CYS A 32 -33.67 -11.93 -4.34
N PRO A 33 -34.40 -13.05 -4.57
CA PRO A 33 -35.85 -13.08 -4.37
C PRO A 33 -36.28 -12.72 -2.94
N ALA A 34 -35.52 -13.14 -1.93
CA ALA A 34 -35.81 -12.85 -0.53
C ALA A 34 -35.63 -11.36 -0.19
N CYS A 35 -34.58 -10.71 -0.77
CA CYS A 35 -34.36 -9.29 -0.60
C CYS A 35 -35.49 -8.48 -1.27
N GLN A 36 -35.87 -8.83 -2.49
CA GLN A 36 -36.94 -8.15 -3.22
C GLN A 36 -38.30 -8.37 -2.56
N ALA A 37 -38.57 -9.56 -2.02
CA ALA A 37 -39.79 -9.80 -1.23
C ALA A 37 -39.84 -8.92 0.03
N ARG A 38 -38.70 -8.74 0.73
CA ARG A 38 -38.59 -7.87 1.90
C ARG A 38 -38.78 -6.39 1.52
N ILE A 39 -38.17 -5.91 0.46
CA ILE A 39 -38.32 -4.57 -0.08
C ILE A 39 -39.81 -4.28 -0.33
N LYS A 40 -40.52 -5.21 -0.99
CA LYS A 40 -41.94 -5.10 -1.25
C LYS A 40 -42.79 -5.09 0.04
N ALA A 41 -42.49 -6.02 0.95
CA ALA A 41 -43.23 -6.15 2.21
C ALA A 41 -43.11 -4.92 3.13
N GLU A 42 -41.94 -4.28 3.14
CA GLU A 42 -41.69 -3.07 3.95
C GLU A 42 -42.01 -1.76 3.17
N GLY A 43 -42.48 -1.86 1.93
CA GLY A 43 -42.83 -0.70 1.11
C GLY A 43 -41.64 0.21 0.75
N LEU A 44 -40.43 -0.35 0.69
CA LEU A 44 -39.23 0.41 0.38
C LEU A 44 -39.17 0.76 -1.11
N LYS A 45 -39.09 2.05 -1.43
CA LYS A 45 -39.17 2.54 -2.81
C LYS A 45 -37.93 3.34 -3.17
N THR A 46 -37.49 3.19 -4.41
CA THR A 46 -36.51 4.08 -5.01
C THR A 46 -37.06 5.48 -5.15
N ASP A 47 -36.27 6.48 -4.80
CA ASP A 47 -36.58 7.89 -5.04
C ASP A 47 -35.34 8.59 -5.69
N LYS A 48 -35.37 9.92 -5.76
CA LYS A 48 -34.28 10.71 -6.38
C LYS A 48 -32.92 10.61 -5.65
N ASN A 49 -32.93 10.21 -4.37
CA ASN A 49 -31.75 10.20 -3.53
C ASN A 49 -31.24 8.79 -3.24
N HIS A 50 -32.15 7.80 -3.20
CA HIS A 50 -31.81 6.44 -2.72
C HIS A 50 -32.53 5.37 -3.53
N THR A 51 -31.86 4.25 -3.76
CA THR A 51 -32.44 3.04 -4.32
C THR A 51 -33.23 2.25 -3.27
N ALA A 52 -34.09 1.34 -3.69
CA ALA A 52 -34.82 0.47 -2.78
C ALA A 52 -33.90 -0.48 -1.99
N GLU A 53 -32.76 -0.87 -2.58
CA GLU A 53 -31.74 -1.69 -1.94
C GLU A 53 -30.96 -0.91 -0.87
N GLU A 54 -30.65 0.37 -1.11
CA GLU A 54 -30.07 1.25 -0.07
C GLU A 54 -31.04 1.44 1.09
N ARG A 55 -32.32 1.61 0.81
CA ARG A 55 -33.35 1.66 1.85
C ARG A 55 -33.51 0.33 2.60
N LEU A 56 -33.24 -0.81 1.95
CA LEU A 56 -33.16 -2.10 2.64
C LEU A 56 -32.01 -2.15 3.64
N GLN A 57 -30.85 -1.57 3.30
CA GLN A 57 -29.75 -1.43 4.27
C GLN A 57 -30.17 -0.57 5.46
N SER A 58 -30.74 0.61 5.22
CA SER A 58 -31.26 1.49 6.28
C SER A 58 -32.32 0.77 7.14
N TYR A 59 -33.23 0.00 6.55
CA TYR A 59 -34.18 -0.81 7.29
C TYR A 59 -33.51 -1.81 8.26
N VAL A 60 -32.45 -2.48 7.81
CA VAL A 60 -31.67 -3.41 8.68
C VAL A 60 -31.01 -2.65 9.83
N ILE A 61 -30.40 -1.50 9.53
CA ILE A 61 -29.73 -0.63 10.54
C ILE A 61 -30.73 -0.15 11.58
N GLN A 62 -31.89 0.35 11.16
CA GLN A 62 -32.97 0.78 12.08
C GLN A 62 -33.46 -0.36 12.97
N ARG A 63 -33.51 -1.58 12.47
CA ARG A 63 -33.86 -2.74 13.31
C ARG A 63 -32.80 -3.05 14.35
N MET A 64 -31.50 -2.92 13.98
CA MET A 64 -30.40 -3.08 14.92
C MET A 64 -30.43 -1.98 15.98
N GLU A 65 -30.64 -0.73 15.59
CA GLU A 65 -30.80 0.39 16.51
C GLU A 65 -31.91 0.14 17.52
N LYS A 66 -33.13 -0.20 17.06
CA LYS A 66 -34.30 -0.49 17.94
C LYS A 66 -34.00 -1.66 18.90
N MET A 67 -33.22 -2.65 18.47
CA MET A 67 -32.83 -3.76 19.32
C MET A 67 -31.85 -3.33 20.41
N LEU A 68 -30.83 -2.53 20.06
CA LEU A 68 -29.80 -2.06 20.97
C LEU A 68 -30.33 -0.98 21.93
N ALA A 69 -31.21 -0.11 21.47
CA ALA A 69 -31.87 0.94 22.27
C ALA A 69 -32.67 0.36 23.46
N LYS A 70 -33.30 -0.83 23.30
CA LYS A 70 -33.97 -1.56 24.41
C LYS A 70 -33.00 -1.91 25.56
N HIS A 71 -31.70 -1.80 25.34
CA HIS A 71 -30.65 -2.09 26.29
C HIS A 71 -29.81 -0.87 26.65
N GLY A 72 -30.31 0.33 26.35
CA GLY A 72 -29.63 1.60 26.64
C GLY A 72 -28.38 1.84 25.79
N LYS A 73 -28.26 1.15 24.64
CA LYS A 73 -27.11 1.29 23.72
C LYS A 73 -27.45 2.17 22.55
N LYS A 74 -26.51 2.98 22.09
CA LYS A 74 -26.53 3.75 20.85
C LYS A 74 -25.69 3.04 19.79
N ILE A 75 -26.05 3.20 18.52
CA ILE A 75 -25.29 2.63 17.42
C ILE A 75 -24.24 3.60 16.88
N ILE A 76 -23.12 3.06 16.44
CA ILE A 76 -22.16 3.70 15.56
C ILE A 76 -22.04 2.83 14.31
N GLY A 77 -21.95 3.44 13.13
CA GLY A 77 -21.65 2.72 11.89
C GLY A 77 -20.73 3.52 11.00
N TRP A 78 -20.08 2.83 10.07
CA TRP A 78 -19.30 3.47 9.02
C TRP A 78 -20.20 4.38 8.18
N ASP A 79 -19.62 5.35 7.48
CA ASP A 79 -20.39 6.41 6.83
C ASP A 79 -21.35 5.92 5.72
N GLU A 80 -21.27 4.66 5.28
CA GLU A 80 -22.27 4.03 4.41
C GLU A 80 -23.64 3.84 5.07
N ILE A 81 -23.77 3.98 6.38
CA ILE A 81 -25.07 3.98 7.05
C ILE A 81 -25.92 5.21 6.70
N LEU A 82 -25.33 6.23 6.05
CA LEU A 82 -26.05 7.35 5.45
C LEU A 82 -26.86 6.93 4.22
N GLU A 83 -26.47 5.83 3.55
CA GLU A 83 -27.13 5.31 2.38
C GLU A 83 -28.55 4.80 2.74
N GLY A 84 -29.56 5.23 1.98
CA GLY A 84 -30.94 4.85 2.24
C GLY A 84 -31.63 5.61 3.39
N GLY A 85 -30.95 6.56 4.00
CA GLY A 85 -31.40 7.39 5.11
C GLY A 85 -30.84 6.96 6.46
N LEU A 86 -30.33 7.94 7.21
CA LEU A 86 -29.70 7.73 8.51
C LEU A 86 -30.76 7.33 9.57
N SER A 87 -30.37 6.40 10.43
CA SER A 87 -31.22 6.00 11.58
C SER A 87 -31.20 7.10 12.66
N PRO A 88 -32.33 7.35 13.36
CA PRO A 88 -32.55 8.57 14.17
C PRO A 88 -31.48 8.87 15.24
N GLU A 89 -30.94 7.87 15.89
CA GLU A 89 -29.95 8.04 16.99
C GLU A 89 -28.55 7.57 16.60
N ALA A 90 -28.31 7.29 15.31
CA ALA A 90 -27.04 6.76 14.84
C ALA A 90 -25.92 7.81 14.89
N THR A 91 -24.74 7.38 15.32
CA THR A 91 -23.49 8.12 15.18
C THR A 91 -22.74 7.60 13.96
N VAL A 92 -22.21 8.49 13.14
CA VAL A 92 -21.49 8.15 11.90
C VAL A 92 -19.98 8.14 12.14
N MET A 93 -19.30 7.09 11.70
CA MET A 93 -17.84 7.03 11.66
C MET A 93 -17.37 7.25 10.21
N SER A 94 -16.81 8.44 9.96
CA SER A 94 -16.46 8.92 8.60
C SER A 94 -15.06 8.47 8.20
N TRP A 95 -14.98 7.42 7.37
CA TRP A 95 -13.69 6.81 6.97
C TRP A 95 -13.30 7.05 5.52
N ARG A 96 -14.28 7.16 4.60
CA ARG A 96 -14.03 7.42 3.16
C ARG A 96 -13.57 8.84 2.86
N GLY A 97 -13.55 9.70 3.87
CA GLY A 97 -13.18 11.11 3.82
C GLY A 97 -13.96 11.89 4.89
N GLU A 98 -14.03 13.20 4.76
CA GLU A 98 -14.75 14.07 5.70
C GLU A 98 -16.24 14.20 5.37
N ALA A 99 -16.63 13.90 4.13
CA ALA A 99 -17.97 14.14 3.61
C ALA A 99 -19.07 13.44 4.44
N GLY A 100 -18.81 12.21 4.89
CA GLY A 100 -19.74 11.46 5.74
C GLY A 100 -19.99 12.13 7.08
N GLY A 101 -18.92 12.59 7.73
CA GLY A 101 -19.02 13.32 9.01
C GLY A 101 -19.72 14.67 8.85
N ILE A 102 -19.42 15.40 7.78
CA ILE A 102 -20.10 16.65 7.46
C ILE A 102 -21.61 16.40 7.22
N ALA A 103 -21.95 15.42 6.39
CA ALA A 103 -23.33 15.07 6.09
C ALA A 103 -24.13 14.64 7.34
N SER A 104 -23.48 13.93 8.26
CA SER A 104 -24.03 13.56 9.56
C SER A 104 -24.31 14.80 10.43
N ALA A 105 -23.31 15.65 10.61
CA ALA A 105 -23.41 16.85 11.43
C ALA A 105 -24.47 17.85 10.93
N LEU A 106 -24.62 17.97 9.61
CA LEU A 106 -25.66 18.81 8.99
C LEU A 106 -27.08 18.29 9.26
N GLN A 107 -27.24 17.00 9.56
CA GLN A 107 -28.49 16.38 9.95
C GLN A 107 -28.68 16.32 11.49
N ASP A 108 -27.83 17.04 12.26
CA ASP A 108 -27.83 17.04 13.72
C ASP A 108 -27.46 15.68 14.36
N HIS A 109 -26.73 14.84 13.63
CA HIS A 109 -26.18 13.59 14.15
C HIS A 109 -24.70 13.72 14.51
N ASP A 110 -24.30 13.00 15.54
CA ASP A 110 -22.90 12.96 15.96
C ASP A 110 -22.04 12.18 14.96
N ALA A 111 -20.79 12.60 14.83
CA ALA A 111 -19.80 11.93 13.99
C ALA A 111 -18.45 11.77 14.69
N ILE A 112 -17.73 10.71 14.32
CA ILE A 112 -16.31 10.49 14.65
C ILE A 112 -15.54 10.52 13.34
N MET A 113 -14.47 11.31 13.30
CA MET A 113 -13.67 11.48 12.10
C MET A 113 -12.51 10.46 12.08
N THR A 114 -12.48 9.63 11.01
CA THR A 114 -11.42 8.64 10.82
C THR A 114 -11.02 8.49 9.34
N PRO A 115 -10.83 9.61 8.59
CA PRO A 115 -10.65 9.57 7.15
C PRO A 115 -9.26 9.02 6.78
N GLY A 116 -9.23 7.88 6.09
CA GLY A 116 -8.00 7.22 5.66
C GLY A 116 -7.14 8.11 4.75
N GLY A 117 -7.76 8.84 3.81
CA GLY A 117 -7.09 9.79 2.92
C GLY A 117 -6.40 10.96 3.64
N ASN A 118 -6.87 11.33 4.83
CA ASN A 118 -6.31 12.39 5.66
C ASN A 118 -5.30 11.88 6.71
N GLY A 119 -4.89 10.62 6.64
CA GLY A 119 -3.85 10.06 7.50
C GLY A 119 -4.34 9.29 8.72
N MET A 120 -5.65 9.01 8.81
CA MET A 120 -6.21 8.26 9.95
C MET A 120 -6.15 6.73 9.75
N TYR A 121 -5.44 6.25 8.73
CA TYR A 121 -5.10 4.83 8.55
C TYR A 121 -3.61 4.63 8.86
N LEU A 122 -3.32 3.91 9.96
CA LEU A 122 -1.97 3.69 10.45
C LEU A 122 -1.37 2.31 10.05
N ASP A 123 -2.06 1.54 9.22
CA ASP A 123 -1.60 0.32 8.60
C ASP A 123 -0.82 0.54 7.30
N THR A 124 -0.70 1.79 6.88
CA THR A 124 0.03 2.25 5.68
C THR A 124 1.53 2.35 5.89
N PHE A 125 2.30 2.46 4.80
CA PHE A 125 3.74 2.73 4.85
C PHE A 125 4.05 4.10 5.48
N GLN A 126 5.14 4.18 6.23
CA GLN A 126 5.70 5.41 6.80
C GLN A 126 6.91 5.94 6.02
N GLY A 127 7.46 5.11 5.13
CA GLY A 127 8.58 5.38 4.26
C GLY A 127 8.45 4.61 2.94
N ASP A 128 9.55 4.47 2.21
CA ASP A 128 9.57 3.78 0.93
C ASP A 128 9.13 2.31 1.07
N SER A 129 8.07 1.94 0.35
CA SER A 129 7.48 0.60 0.39
C SER A 129 8.44 -0.53 0.04
N LYS A 130 9.55 -0.23 -0.62
CA LYS A 130 10.58 -1.20 -1.02
C LYS A 130 11.46 -1.65 0.14
N ILE A 131 11.57 -0.84 1.17
CA ILE A 131 12.46 -1.10 2.32
C ILE A 131 11.73 -1.28 3.64
N GLU A 132 10.44 -0.94 3.70
CA GLU A 132 9.63 -1.18 4.88
C GLU A 132 8.96 -2.56 4.88
N PRO A 133 8.49 -3.08 6.02
CA PRO A 133 7.64 -4.26 6.06
C PRO A 133 6.42 -4.11 5.15
N VAL A 134 5.97 -5.22 4.53
CA VAL A 134 4.83 -5.19 3.59
C VAL A 134 3.55 -4.69 4.27
N SER A 135 2.82 -3.82 3.57
CA SER A 135 1.58 -3.18 4.01
C SER A 135 0.48 -3.36 2.97
N ILE A 136 -0.75 -3.01 3.33
CA ILE A 136 -1.87 -2.96 2.38
C ILE A 136 -1.65 -1.93 1.26
N GLY A 137 -0.77 -0.97 1.47
CA GLY A 137 -0.50 0.15 0.57
C GLY A 137 -0.70 1.49 1.28
N GLY A 138 -0.73 2.55 0.47
CA GLY A 138 -0.81 3.92 0.99
C GLY A 138 0.53 4.39 1.57
N TYR A 139 0.64 5.71 1.74
CA TYR A 139 1.84 6.36 2.25
C TYR A 139 1.40 7.49 3.18
N THR A 140 1.66 7.34 4.46
CA THR A 140 1.20 8.29 5.47
C THR A 140 2.36 8.66 6.39
N LEU A 141 2.93 9.82 6.14
CA LEU A 141 3.97 10.41 6.97
C LEU A 141 3.40 10.91 8.31
N LEU A 142 4.26 11.00 9.31
CA LEU A 142 3.94 11.58 10.61
C LEU A 142 3.36 13.00 10.49
N GLU A 143 3.97 13.86 9.66
CA GLU A 143 3.52 15.22 9.40
C GLU A 143 2.09 15.26 8.81
N LYS A 144 1.76 14.32 7.91
CA LYS A 144 0.41 14.21 7.34
C LYS A 144 -0.63 13.92 8.42
N VAL A 145 -0.35 13.00 9.34
CA VAL A 145 -1.23 12.73 10.48
C VAL A 145 -1.40 13.96 11.35
N TYR A 146 -0.29 14.63 11.69
CA TYR A 146 -0.30 15.83 12.52
C TYR A 146 -1.03 17.01 11.86
N SER A 147 -0.95 17.15 10.54
CA SER A 147 -1.59 18.26 9.81
C SER A 147 -3.12 18.18 9.78
N TYR A 148 -3.69 17.00 10.04
CA TYR A 148 -5.12 16.83 9.98
C TYR A 148 -5.87 17.67 11.04
N ASN A 149 -6.95 18.34 10.61
CA ASN A 149 -7.90 19.00 11.50
C ASN A 149 -9.18 18.17 11.56
N PRO A 150 -9.49 17.52 12.72
CA PRO A 150 -10.68 16.70 12.84
C PRO A 150 -12.02 17.44 12.73
N VAL A 151 -12.02 18.75 12.92
CA VAL A 151 -13.22 19.60 12.84
C VAL A 151 -13.17 20.42 11.57
N PRO A 152 -13.91 20.04 10.50
CA PRO A 152 -13.95 20.81 9.26
C PRO A 152 -14.43 22.25 9.46
N ASP A 153 -13.73 23.22 8.87
CA ASP A 153 -14.04 24.67 8.98
C ASP A 153 -15.46 24.99 8.53
N THR A 154 -16.00 24.24 7.57
CA THR A 154 -17.38 24.35 7.12
C THR A 154 -18.38 24.14 8.28
N LEU A 155 -18.11 23.18 9.15
CA LEU A 155 -18.98 22.90 10.29
C LEU A 155 -18.86 23.99 11.38
N VAL A 156 -17.66 24.53 11.58
CA VAL A 156 -17.45 25.69 12.48
C VAL A 156 -18.27 26.88 12.00
N THR A 157 -18.17 27.20 10.71
CA THR A 157 -18.91 28.33 10.10
C THR A 157 -20.43 28.16 10.24
N LEU A 158 -20.95 26.94 10.21
CA LEU A 158 -22.38 26.61 10.31
C LEU A 158 -22.86 26.36 11.75
N GLY A 159 -21.96 26.43 12.76
CA GLY A 159 -22.27 26.12 14.17
C GLY A 159 -22.68 24.67 14.40
N LYS A 160 -22.15 23.75 13.56
CA LYS A 160 -22.39 22.30 13.61
C LYS A 160 -21.21 21.50 14.11
N ASP A 161 -20.09 22.14 14.44
CA ASP A 161 -18.84 21.58 14.96
C ASP A 161 -19.05 20.74 16.24
N LYS A 162 -20.02 21.10 17.07
CA LYS A 162 -20.41 20.35 18.28
C LYS A 162 -20.77 18.88 18.04
N HIS A 163 -21.13 18.53 16.81
CA HIS A 163 -21.47 17.16 16.41
C HIS A 163 -20.24 16.30 16.12
N ILE A 164 -19.05 16.89 15.95
CA ILE A 164 -17.81 16.14 15.86
C ILE A 164 -17.35 15.75 17.27
N LYS A 165 -17.49 14.45 17.60
CA LYS A 165 -17.19 13.96 18.95
C LYS A 165 -15.72 13.62 19.16
N GLY A 166 -14.96 13.52 18.08
CA GLY A 166 -13.55 13.26 18.15
C GLY A 166 -12.98 12.66 16.86
N VAL A 167 -11.74 12.21 16.99
CA VAL A 167 -10.96 11.56 15.93
C VAL A 167 -10.57 10.15 16.36
N GLN A 168 -10.51 9.26 15.40
CA GLN A 168 -9.99 7.91 15.58
C GLN A 168 -9.01 7.58 14.45
N ALA A 169 -7.97 6.84 14.76
CA ALA A 169 -7.13 6.20 13.75
C ALA A 169 -7.43 4.71 13.67
N ASN A 170 -7.49 4.19 12.46
CA ASN A 170 -7.71 2.77 12.18
C ASN A 170 -6.38 2.07 11.90
N HIS A 171 -6.32 0.80 12.29
CA HIS A 171 -5.16 -0.05 12.11
C HIS A 171 -5.64 -1.43 11.64
N TRP A 172 -5.82 -1.59 10.31
CA TRP A 172 -6.32 -2.82 9.70
C TRP A 172 -5.23 -3.89 9.66
N SER A 173 -5.60 -5.14 9.90
CA SER A 173 -4.65 -6.19 10.26
C SER A 173 -4.26 -7.16 9.13
N GLU A 174 -4.61 -6.87 7.88
CA GLU A 174 -4.35 -7.76 6.74
C GLU A 174 -2.87 -8.14 6.58
N TYR A 175 -1.96 -7.24 6.96
CA TYR A 175 -0.52 -7.43 6.86
C TYR A 175 0.19 -7.31 8.23
N MET A 176 -0.54 -7.53 9.32
CA MET A 176 0.00 -7.51 10.67
C MET A 176 -0.08 -8.89 11.30
N TYR A 177 1.03 -9.57 11.38
CA TYR A 177 1.12 -10.95 11.85
C TYR A 177 1.64 -11.07 13.29
N ASN A 178 2.10 -9.97 13.90
CA ASN A 178 2.54 -9.92 15.30
C ASN A 178 2.46 -8.49 15.86
N THR A 179 2.71 -8.36 17.17
CA THR A 179 2.67 -7.09 17.90
C THR A 179 3.76 -6.12 17.44
N ASP A 180 4.95 -6.62 17.10
CA ASP A 180 6.08 -5.77 16.67
C ASP A 180 5.75 -4.99 15.40
N ILE A 181 5.09 -5.64 14.43
CA ILE A 181 4.63 -4.97 13.20
C ILE A 181 3.51 -3.98 13.50
N MET A 182 2.62 -4.31 14.43
CA MET A 182 1.56 -3.39 14.86
C MET A 182 2.17 -2.11 15.46
N GLU A 183 3.10 -2.25 16.38
CA GLU A 183 3.78 -1.14 17.06
C GLU A 183 4.60 -0.31 16.07
N TYR A 184 5.36 -0.98 15.18
CA TYR A 184 6.11 -0.34 14.11
C TYR A 184 5.23 0.58 13.25
N ARG A 185 4.04 0.12 12.90
CA ARG A 185 3.12 0.92 12.08
C ARG A 185 2.41 2.00 12.88
N MET A 186 2.08 1.73 14.12
CA MET A 186 1.36 2.65 14.99
C MET A 186 2.21 3.85 15.40
N TYR A 187 3.43 3.59 15.87
CA TYR A 187 4.29 4.63 16.42
C TYR A 187 5.35 5.13 15.43
N PRO A 188 5.63 6.44 15.41
CA PRO A 188 5.15 7.50 16.32
C PRO A 188 3.81 8.15 15.90
N ARG A 189 3.15 7.72 14.81
CA ARG A 189 1.94 8.38 14.27
C ARG A 189 0.80 8.46 15.27
N MET A 190 0.66 7.49 16.16
CA MET A 190 -0.35 7.53 17.22
C MET A 190 -0.13 8.70 18.21
N LEU A 191 1.11 9.14 18.40
CA LEU A 191 1.40 10.36 19.18
C LEU A 191 0.84 11.61 18.49
N ALA A 192 0.91 11.67 17.15
CA ALA A 192 0.31 12.76 16.39
C ALA A 192 -1.23 12.71 16.47
N VAL A 193 -1.85 11.52 16.42
CA VAL A 193 -3.30 11.37 16.64
C VAL A 193 -3.70 11.90 18.01
N SER A 194 -2.94 11.58 19.05
CA SER A 194 -3.17 12.13 20.40
C SER A 194 -3.04 13.65 20.43
N GLU A 195 -2.03 14.22 19.77
CA GLU A 195 -1.83 15.66 19.71
C GLU A 195 -3.00 16.37 19.04
N ILE A 196 -3.44 15.91 17.87
CA ILE A 196 -4.56 16.55 17.15
C ILE A 196 -5.91 16.38 17.86
N ALA A 197 -6.05 15.37 18.72
CA ALA A 197 -7.25 15.15 19.52
C ALA A 197 -7.35 16.08 20.74
N TRP A 198 -6.22 16.53 21.28
CA TRP A 198 -6.17 17.29 22.55
C TRP A 198 -5.70 18.74 22.42
N THR A 199 -4.97 19.06 21.35
CA THR A 199 -4.37 20.38 21.17
C THR A 199 -5.27 21.28 20.31
N PRO A 200 -5.66 22.45 20.79
CA PRO A 200 -6.36 23.45 19.99
C PRO A 200 -5.58 23.79 18.71
N LEU A 201 -6.31 23.99 17.61
CA LEU A 201 -5.72 24.18 16.28
C LEU A 201 -4.71 25.34 16.22
N ASP A 202 -5.01 26.45 16.90
CA ASP A 202 -4.15 27.64 16.98
C ASP A 202 -2.86 27.43 17.78
N LYS A 203 -2.74 26.31 18.49
CA LYS A 203 -1.57 25.92 19.29
C LYS A 203 -0.76 24.78 18.71
N LYS A 204 -1.17 24.29 17.53
CA LYS A 204 -0.41 23.22 16.86
C LYS A 204 0.89 23.77 16.28
N ASP A 205 2.01 23.14 16.61
CA ASP A 205 3.35 23.41 16.09
C ASP A 205 4.06 22.09 15.80
N TYR A 206 4.19 21.76 14.50
CA TYR A 206 4.80 20.50 14.10
C TYR A 206 6.28 20.40 14.49
N LYS A 207 7.03 21.50 14.41
CA LYS A 207 8.46 21.48 14.78
C LYS A 207 8.66 21.24 16.27
N ASP A 208 7.83 21.85 17.11
CA ASP A 208 7.85 21.58 18.54
C ASP A 208 7.38 20.16 18.85
N PHE A 209 6.36 19.65 18.15
CA PHE A 209 5.92 18.27 18.27
C PHE A 209 7.04 17.30 17.89
N GLU A 210 7.72 17.51 16.76
CA GLU A 210 8.83 16.68 16.29
C GLU A 210 9.99 16.67 17.31
N ARG A 211 10.30 17.81 17.90
CA ARG A 211 11.27 17.91 19.00
C ARG A 211 10.85 17.08 20.23
N ARG A 212 9.56 17.13 20.60
CA ARG A 212 9.02 16.39 21.77
C ARG A 212 8.94 14.89 21.56
N ILE A 213 8.87 14.41 20.33
CA ILE A 213 8.90 12.98 19.99
C ILE A 213 10.15 12.31 20.55
N ASN A 214 11.31 12.95 20.52
CA ASN A 214 12.53 12.39 21.07
C ASN A 214 12.39 12.01 22.58
N ASN A 215 11.65 12.81 23.35
CA ASN A 215 11.34 12.47 24.74
C ASN A 215 10.29 11.34 24.84
N ALA A 216 9.38 11.26 23.89
CA ALA A 216 8.41 10.16 23.84
C ALA A 216 9.08 8.83 23.50
N TYR A 217 10.08 8.82 22.64
CA TYR A 217 10.87 7.62 22.33
C TYR A 217 11.53 7.01 23.57
N VAL A 218 12.04 7.83 24.50
CA VAL A 218 12.60 7.33 25.77
C VAL A 218 11.55 6.54 26.58
N ARG A 219 10.29 6.99 26.56
CA ARG A 219 9.20 6.26 27.22
C ARG A 219 8.81 5.00 26.47
N LEU A 220 8.76 5.04 25.15
CA LEU A 220 8.50 3.86 24.30
C LEU A 220 9.60 2.81 24.47
N ASP A 221 10.87 3.23 24.57
CA ASP A 221 12.00 2.35 24.89
C ASP A 221 11.86 1.71 26.28
N GLY A 222 11.40 2.47 27.27
CA GLY A 222 11.13 1.94 28.62
C GLY A 222 10.01 0.90 28.67
N HIS A 223 9.16 0.84 27.65
CA HIS A 223 8.10 -0.14 27.46
C HIS A 223 8.41 -1.18 26.38
N ASP A 224 9.63 -1.21 25.86
CA ASP A 224 10.08 -2.11 24.79
C ASP A 224 9.20 -2.08 23.52
N VAL A 225 8.70 -0.90 23.17
CA VAL A 225 7.85 -0.71 22.00
C VAL A 225 8.71 -0.66 20.73
N ASN A 226 8.32 -1.44 19.72
CA ASN A 226 8.97 -1.47 18.40
C ASN A 226 8.47 -0.35 17.49
N TYR A 227 8.83 0.89 17.75
CA TYR A 227 8.38 2.03 16.93
C TYR A 227 9.21 2.22 15.66
N HIS A 228 8.61 2.82 14.65
CA HIS A 228 9.25 3.16 13.38
C HIS A 228 10.37 4.20 13.56
N ILE A 229 11.55 3.86 13.06
CA ILE A 229 12.66 4.78 12.86
C ILE A 229 12.81 4.98 11.34
N PRO A 230 12.78 6.24 10.83
CA PRO A 230 12.95 6.50 9.40
C PRO A 230 14.19 5.83 8.85
N GLN A 231 14.06 5.08 7.77
CA GLN A 231 15.19 4.45 7.12
C GLN A 231 15.80 5.39 6.05
N PRO A 232 17.11 5.28 5.74
CA PRO A 232 17.70 6.01 4.64
C PRO A 232 17.06 5.62 3.31
N GLU A 233 16.45 6.54 2.59
CA GLU A 233 15.78 6.35 1.30
C GLU A 233 16.57 7.01 0.17
N GLN A 234 16.56 6.41 -1.01
CA GLN A 234 17.09 7.05 -2.22
C GLN A 234 15.99 7.94 -2.84
N PRO A 235 16.29 9.17 -3.27
CA PRO A 235 15.27 10.13 -3.74
C PRO A 235 14.38 9.62 -4.88
N ASN A 236 14.92 8.78 -5.75
CA ASN A 236 14.24 8.30 -6.96
C ASN A 236 13.74 6.85 -6.81
N GLY A 237 13.47 6.43 -5.59
CA GLY A 237 13.07 5.07 -5.22
C GLY A 237 14.25 4.23 -4.72
N SER A 238 14.06 3.57 -3.61
CA SER A 238 15.09 2.74 -2.97
C SER A 238 15.40 1.51 -3.82
N CYS A 239 16.68 1.25 -4.00
CA CYS A 239 17.19 0.10 -4.71
C CYS A 239 18.39 -0.48 -3.92
N ASN A 240 18.36 -1.79 -3.69
CA ASN A 240 19.43 -2.45 -2.92
C ASN A 240 20.51 -3.09 -3.82
N PHE A 241 20.41 -2.90 -5.15
CA PHE A 241 21.45 -3.28 -6.11
C PHE A 241 21.65 -2.16 -7.12
N VAL A 242 22.83 -1.53 -7.09
CA VAL A 242 23.20 -0.39 -7.94
C VAL A 242 24.39 -0.76 -8.80
N ALA A 243 24.16 -0.90 -10.11
CA ALA A 243 25.23 -1.02 -11.09
C ALA A 243 25.80 0.35 -11.47
N PHE A 244 27.06 0.41 -11.87
CA PHE A 244 27.70 1.59 -12.45
C PHE A 244 28.83 1.20 -13.39
N VAL A 245 29.24 2.11 -14.29
CA VAL A 245 30.35 1.86 -15.24
C VAL A 245 31.67 2.39 -14.66
N ASP A 246 31.80 3.70 -14.53
CA ASP A 246 33.05 4.34 -14.06
C ASP A 246 32.97 4.71 -12.58
N SER A 247 31.94 5.43 -12.21
CA SER A 247 31.65 5.83 -10.83
C SER A 247 30.16 6.09 -10.64
N THR A 248 29.71 6.05 -9.38
CA THR A 248 28.35 6.45 -9.01
C THR A 248 28.40 7.27 -7.72
N SER A 249 27.33 8.08 -7.50
CA SER A 249 27.12 8.81 -6.26
C SER A 249 25.77 8.44 -5.68
N LEU A 250 25.77 7.95 -4.45
CA LEU A 250 24.55 7.51 -3.77
C LEU A 250 24.07 8.59 -2.80
N THR A 251 22.86 9.06 -3.04
CA THR A 251 22.20 10.08 -2.22
C THR A 251 21.12 9.45 -1.37
N PHE A 252 21.05 9.85 -0.11
CA PHE A 252 20.06 9.38 0.85
C PHE A 252 19.37 10.53 1.55
N LYS A 253 18.13 10.30 1.93
CA LYS A 253 17.33 11.15 2.81
C LYS A 253 16.50 10.28 3.75
N THR A 254 16.01 10.88 4.82
CA THR A 254 15.03 10.28 5.72
C THR A 254 13.72 11.05 5.63
N THR A 255 12.61 10.43 5.98
CA THR A 255 11.26 11.05 5.93
C THR A 255 11.09 12.22 6.91
N ARG A 256 11.99 12.34 7.88
CA ARG A 256 12.21 13.50 8.74
C ARG A 256 13.70 13.62 9.03
N PRO A 257 14.23 14.79 9.41
CA PRO A 257 15.67 14.98 9.64
C PRO A 257 16.19 14.10 10.76
N GLU A 258 17.06 13.14 10.42
CA GLU A 258 17.71 12.23 11.37
C GLU A 258 19.18 12.01 10.93
N THR A 259 20.02 11.68 11.89
CA THR A 259 21.41 11.31 11.60
C THR A 259 21.48 9.96 10.92
N MET A 260 22.21 9.88 9.81
CA MET A 260 22.52 8.62 9.12
C MET A 260 24.00 8.28 9.24
N VAL A 261 24.31 6.99 9.41
CA VAL A 261 25.69 6.47 9.46
C VAL A 261 25.86 5.32 8.50
N TYR A 262 27.07 5.18 7.93
CA TYR A 262 27.35 4.15 6.94
C TYR A 262 28.73 3.54 7.04
N THR A 263 28.92 2.38 6.38
CA THR A 263 30.18 1.69 6.16
C THR A 263 30.30 1.23 4.69
N LEU A 264 31.52 1.03 4.21
CA LEU A 264 31.82 0.50 2.89
C LEU A 264 32.66 -0.79 2.95
N ASP A 265 32.96 -1.29 4.14
CA ASP A 265 33.78 -2.46 4.40
C ASP A 265 32.95 -3.73 4.70
N GLY A 266 31.64 -3.64 4.58
CA GLY A 266 30.70 -4.74 4.85
C GLY A 266 30.35 -4.95 6.31
N THR A 267 30.92 -4.18 7.25
CA THR A 267 30.50 -4.21 8.67
C THR A 267 29.21 -3.44 8.88
N ASP A 268 28.44 -3.81 9.91
CA ASP A 268 27.22 -3.05 10.24
C ASP A 268 27.59 -1.70 10.87
N PRO A 269 27.00 -0.58 10.38
CA PRO A 269 27.26 0.72 10.97
C PRO A 269 26.85 0.78 12.45
N THR A 270 27.67 1.45 13.25
CA THR A 270 27.41 1.78 14.65
C THR A 270 27.19 3.29 14.79
N PRO A 271 26.75 3.83 15.94
CA PRO A 271 26.67 5.27 16.14
C PRO A 271 27.99 6.03 15.94
N LEU A 272 29.13 5.32 15.99
CA LEU A 272 30.47 5.86 15.80
C LEU A 272 30.98 5.73 14.35
N SER A 273 30.22 5.10 13.46
CA SER A 273 30.57 4.96 12.05
C SER A 273 30.51 6.29 11.32
N THR A 274 31.01 6.33 10.09
CA THR A 274 31.03 7.53 9.27
C THR A 274 29.64 8.11 9.11
N GLN A 275 29.46 9.37 9.49
CA GLN A 275 28.20 10.08 9.34
C GLN A 275 27.99 10.46 7.87
N TYR A 276 26.76 10.24 7.38
CA TYR A 276 26.35 10.68 6.05
C TYR A 276 26.04 12.19 6.07
N THR A 277 26.85 12.96 5.37
CA THR A 277 26.70 14.43 5.24
C THR A 277 26.62 14.89 3.79
N GLU A 278 27.08 14.05 2.85
CA GLU A 278 27.12 14.34 1.42
C GLU A 278 26.97 13.03 0.61
N PRO A 279 26.67 13.09 -0.70
CA PRO A 279 26.53 11.90 -1.53
C PRO A 279 27.78 11.01 -1.50
N ILE A 280 27.59 9.71 -1.28
CA ILE A 280 28.67 8.73 -1.18
C ILE A 280 29.15 8.38 -2.57
N LYS A 281 30.37 8.79 -2.92
CA LYS A 281 31.01 8.44 -4.20
C LYS A 281 31.62 7.06 -4.13
N VAL A 282 31.30 6.22 -5.14
CA VAL A 282 31.82 4.85 -5.28
C VAL A 282 32.44 4.67 -6.66
N THR A 283 33.65 4.11 -6.71
CA THR A 283 34.43 3.86 -7.95
C THR A 283 34.80 2.39 -8.14
N GLU A 284 34.68 1.58 -7.09
CA GLU A 284 34.94 0.14 -7.11
C GLU A 284 33.75 -0.62 -6.53
N THR A 285 33.60 -1.89 -6.90
CA THR A 285 32.56 -2.77 -6.37
C THR A 285 32.67 -2.86 -4.86
N THR A 286 31.54 -2.59 -4.15
CA THR A 286 31.48 -2.61 -2.70
C THR A 286 30.07 -2.93 -2.18
N THR A 287 29.97 -3.19 -0.89
CA THR A 287 28.70 -3.26 -0.17
C THR A 287 28.59 -2.05 0.75
N LEU A 288 27.67 -1.15 0.41
CA LEU A 288 27.31 -0.04 1.28
C LEU A 288 26.27 -0.53 2.29
N LYS A 289 26.57 -0.34 3.57
CA LYS A 289 25.60 -0.51 4.66
C LYS A 289 25.30 0.84 5.28
N ILE A 290 24.01 1.17 5.44
CA ILE A 290 23.59 2.47 5.94
C ILE A 290 22.35 2.31 6.83
N ARG A 291 22.27 3.11 7.89
CA ARG A 291 21.08 3.22 8.76
C ARG A 291 20.99 4.56 9.47
N THR A 292 19.85 4.80 10.05
CA THR A 292 19.55 5.98 10.86
C THR A 292 19.92 5.73 12.32
N VAL A 293 20.37 6.78 13.00
CA VAL A 293 20.67 6.78 14.44
C VAL A 293 19.87 7.91 15.09
N LEU A 294 19.03 7.56 16.06
CA LEU A 294 18.29 8.54 16.87
C LEU A 294 19.19 9.17 17.95
N PRO A 295 18.81 10.32 18.51
CA PRO A 295 19.53 10.94 19.65
C PRO A 295 19.69 10.02 20.87
N SER A 296 18.77 9.06 21.07
CA SER A 296 18.86 8.02 22.11
C SER A 296 19.94 6.96 21.86
N GLY A 297 20.51 6.91 20.64
CA GLY A 297 21.40 5.86 20.19
C GLY A 297 20.70 4.66 19.57
N LYS A 298 19.36 4.57 19.63
CA LYS A 298 18.59 3.53 18.93
C LYS A 298 18.71 3.71 17.41
N MET A 299 18.73 2.62 16.69
CA MET A 299 19.03 2.65 15.26
C MET A 299 17.94 1.94 14.45
N SER A 300 17.74 2.39 13.22
CA SER A 300 16.90 1.69 12.23
C SER A 300 17.52 0.35 11.83
N PRO A 301 16.76 -0.55 11.19
CA PRO A 301 17.34 -1.68 10.47
C PRO A 301 18.46 -1.24 9.51
N VAL A 302 19.44 -2.11 9.29
CA VAL A 302 20.53 -1.84 8.35
C VAL A 302 20.05 -2.08 6.93
N ARG A 303 20.20 -1.09 6.06
CA ARG A 303 20.09 -1.31 4.62
C ARG A 303 21.41 -1.77 4.04
N ASN A 304 21.37 -2.91 3.33
CA ASN A 304 22.50 -3.45 2.59
C ASN A 304 22.32 -3.15 1.11
N ILE A 305 23.24 -2.41 0.51
CA ILE A 305 23.19 -2.02 -0.89
C ILE A 305 24.44 -2.56 -1.57
N THR A 306 24.26 -3.49 -2.50
CA THR A 306 25.33 -3.94 -3.39
C THR A 306 25.55 -2.86 -4.45
N VAL A 307 26.78 -2.35 -4.54
CA VAL A 307 27.18 -1.35 -5.53
C VAL A 307 28.23 -2.00 -6.42
N GLU A 308 27.86 -2.32 -7.68
CA GLU A 308 28.66 -3.19 -8.55
C GLU A 308 29.14 -2.46 -9.80
N LYS A 309 30.45 -2.45 -10.02
CA LYS A 309 31.05 -1.95 -11.26
C LYS A 309 30.82 -2.96 -12.37
N GLN A 310 30.24 -2.52 -13.47
CA GLN A 310 29.88 -3.36 -14.62
C GLN A 310 30.42 -2.75 -15.91
N ALA A 311 30.86 -3.59 -16.83
CA ALA A 311 30.98 -3.18 -18.22
C ALA A 311 29.59 -3.16 -18.86
N LEU A 312 29.40 -2.31 -19.88
CA LEU A 312 28.17 -2.33 -20.69
C LEU A 312 27.99 -3.71 -21.32
N ALA A 313 26.89 -4.38 -21.04
CA ALA A 313 26.52 -5.60 -21.74
C ALA A 313 26.30 -5.29 -23.22
N PRO A 314 26.94 -6.02 -24.17
CA PRO A 314 26.84 -5.73 -25.59
C PRO A 314 25.43 -6.07 -26.10
N ALA A 315 24.90 -5.22 -26.97
CA ALA A 315 23.65 -5.49 -27.66
C ALA A 315 23.76 -6.74 -28.56
N LYS A 316 22.63 -7.43 -28.74
CA LYS A 316 22.52 -8.57 -29.65
C LYS A 316 22.39 -8.10 -31.10
N VAL A 317 23.08 -8.79 -31.99
CA VAL A 317 22.88 -8.61 -33.44
C VAL A 317 21.79 -9.57 -33.88
N VAL A 318 20.66 -9.04 -34.34
CA VAL A 318 19.50 -9.81 -34.80
C VAL A 318 19.20 -9.41 -36.25
N GLU A 319 19.24 -10.36 -37.16
CA GLU A 319 19.07 -10.10 -38.60
C GLU A 319 17.66 -9.61 -38.98
N LYS A 320 16.66 -10.10 -38.26
CA LYS A 320 15.24 -9.73 -38.50
C LYS A 320 14.46 -9.75 -37.20
N THR A 321 13.72 -8.70 -36.95
CA THR A 321 12.84 -8.57 -35.78
C THR A 321 11.39 -8.35 -36.20
N THR A 322 10.47 -8.77 -35.35
CA THR A 322 9.03 -8.50 -35.48
C THR A 322 8.59 -7.80 -34.18
N PRO A 323 7.76 -6.73 -34.23
CA PRO A 323 7.28 -6.05 -33.04
C PRO A 323 6.46 -6.97 -32.14
N GLY A 324 6.69 -6.87 -30.81
CA GLY A 324 6.01 -7.62 -29.78
C GLY A 324 6.90 -8.65 -29.08
N LEU A 325 6.28 -9.58 -28.36
CA LEU A 325 6.93 -10.68 -27.65
C LEU A 325 6.23 -12.00 -27.95
N LYS A 326 6.98 -13.09 -28.00
CA LYS A 326 6.43 -14.45 -27.94
C LYS A 326 6.03 -14.76 -26.52
N MET A 327 4.82 -15.26 -26.31
CA MET A 327 4.32 -15.65 -25.00
C MET A 327 3.80 -17.07 -25.03
N LYS A 328 4.07 -17.81 -23.98
CA LYS A 328 3.41 -19.08 -23.68
C LYS A 328 2.76 -19.00 -22.31
N MET A 329 1.56 -19.53 -22.19
CA MET A 329 0.74 -19.51 -20.97
C MET A 329 0.22 -20.90 -20.67
N ALA A 330 0.26 -21.29 -19.40
CA ALA A 330 -0.31 -22.51 -18.87
C ALA A 330 -1.32 -22.23 -17.77
N ASP A 331 -2.46 -22.92 -17.82
CA ASP A 331 -3.46 -22.85 -16.75
C ASP A 331 -2.95 -23.64 -15.53
N GLY A 332 -3.20 -23.12 -14.33
CA GLY A 332 -2.81 -23.76 -13.08
C GLY A 332 -2.33 -22.80 -12.02
N THR A 333 -2.16 -23.30 -10.80
CA THR A 333 -1.63 -22.55 -9.68
C THR A 333 -0.14 -22.79 -9.56
N PHE A 334 0.64 -21.75 -9.75
CA PHE A 334 2.10 -21.76 -9.66
C PHE A 334 2.54 -20.70 -8.66
N PHE A 335 3.28 -21.07 -7.62
CA PHE A 335 3.80 -20.16 -6.61
C PHE A 335 5.25 -19.76 -6.87
N LYS A 336 5.94 -20.53 -7.72
CA LYS A 336 7.34 -20.30 -8.08
C LYS A 336 7.52 -20.46 -9.59
N ALA A 337 8.42 -19.67 -10.17
CA ALA A 337 8.75 -19.75 -11.59
C ALA A 337 9.21 -21.16 -12.01
N SER A 338 9.96 -21.84 -11.14
CA SER A 338 10.42 -23.23 -11.37
C SER A 338 9.29 -24.24 -11.48
N GLU A 339 8.10 -23.97 -10.93
CA GLU A 339 6.95 -24.88 -11.02
C GLU A 339 6.32 -24.90 -12.42
N LEU A 340 6.57 -23.88 -13.23
CA LEU A 340 6.15 -23.86 -14.63
C LEU A 340 6.73 -25.03 -15.44
N ASN A 341 7.84 -25.60 -15.01
CA ASN A 341 8.39 -26.82 -15.63
C ASN A 341 7.48 -28.03 -15.51
N LYS A 342 6.49 -28.00 -14.62
CA LYS A 342 5.48 -29.05 -14.42
C LYS A 342 4.28 -28.91 -15.36
N ALA A 343 4.16 -27.78 -16.06
CA ALA A 343 3.07 -27.53 -16.98
C ALA A 343 3.22 -28.42 -18.25
N THR A 344 2.17 -29.14 -18.59
CA THR A 344 2.15 -30.05 -19.74
C THR A 344 1.44 -29.46 -20.96
N GLU A 345 0.55 -28.50 -20.72
CA GLU A 345 -0.23 -27.87 -21.77
C GLU A 345 0.08 -26.37 -21.83
N TRP A 346 0.48 -25.90 -23.00
CA TRP A 346 0.85 -24.51 -23.24
C TRP A 346 -0.01 -23.93 -24.37
N LYS A 347 -0.50 -22.70 -24.14
CA LYS A 347 -1.06 -21.85 -25.17
C LYS A 347 0.01 -20.88 -25.62
N GLU A 348 0.40 -20.94 -26.90
CA GLU A 348 1.40 -20.04 -27.47
C GLU A 348 0.72 -18.91 -28.23
N MET A 349 1.24 -17.70 -28.09
CA MET A 349 0.72 -16.50 -28.74
C MET A 349 1.79 -15.44 -28.86
N THR A 350 1.48 -14.38 -29.59
CA THR A 350 2.27 -13.14 -29.57
C THR A 350 1.50 -12.03 -28.88
N VAL A 351 2.19 -11.18 -28.14
CA VAL A 351 1.64 -10.02 -27.46
C VAL A 351 2.39 -8.76 -27.87
N LYS A 352 1.68 -7.65 -28.00
CA LYS A 352 2.29 -6.36 -28.37
C LYS A 352 2.98 -5.70 -27.19
N SER A 353 2.49 -5.96 -25.98
CA SER A 353 3.02 -5.40 -24.73
C SER A 353 2.90 -6.40 -23.59
N LEU A 354 3.64 -6.16 -22.50
CA LEU A 354 3.52 -6.96 -21.28
C LEU A 354 2.13 -6.83 -20.62
N ARG A 355 1.46 -5.70 -20.80
CA ARG A 355 0.09 -5.49 -20.30
C ARG A 355 -0.92 -6.43 -20.94
N ASP A 356 -0.67 -6.86 -22.16
CA ASP A 356 -1.56 -7.78 -22.87
C ASP A 356 -1.61 -9.17 -22.23
N ILE A 357 -0.65 -9.55 -21.38
CA ILE A 357 -0.67 -10.81 -20.64
C ILE A 357 -1.98 -10.95 -19.86
N ARG A 358 -2.39 -9.90 -19.16
CA ARG A 358 -3.62 -9.90 -18.39
C ARG A 358 -4.88 -10.01 -19.24
N SER A 359 -4.91 -9.38 -20.41
CA SER A 359 -6.07 -9.39 -21.29
C SER A 359 -6.35 -10.77 -21.90
N GLN A 360 -5.39 -11.69 -21.87
CA GLN A 360 -5.55 -13.07 -22.35
C GLN A 360 -6.24 -13.98 -21.33
N VAL A 361 -6.49 -13.50 -20.12
CA VAL A 361 -7.15 -14.24 -19.06
C VAL A 361 -8.58 -13.74 -18.91
N GLU A 362 -9.56 -14.65 -19.02
CA GLU A 362 -10.95 -14.31 -18.71
C GLU A 362 -11.07 -13.90 -17.23
N SER A 363 -11.33 -12.61 -16.98
CA SER A 363 -11.59 -12.12 -15.63
C SER A 363 -13.08 -12.31 -15.32
N THR A 364 -13.39 -12.91 -14.18
CA THR A 364 -14.72 -12.85 -13.61
C THR A 364 -14.79 -11.69 -12.62
N GLU A 365 -15.96 -11.05 -12.49
CA GLU A 365 -16.18 -9.95 -11.53
C GLU A 365 -16.01 -10.39 -10.06
N SER A 366 -15.95 -11.69 -9.80
CA SER A 366 -15.82 -12.29 -8.49
C SER A 366 -14.44 -12.89 -8.27
N MET A 367 -13.79 -12.58 -7.15
CA MET A 367 -12.52 -13.20 -6.74
C MET A 367 -12.58 -14.74 -6.69
N ARG A 368 -13.76 -15.34 -6.51
CA ARG A 368 -13.94 -16.80 -6.44
C ARG A 368 -13.85 -17.49 -7.79
N GLY A 369 -13.93 -16.75 -8.90
CA GLY A 369 -13.88 -17.28 -10.26
C GLY A 369 -12.63 -16.93 -11.05
N VAL A 370 -11.64 -16.30 -10.43
CA VAL A 370 -10.39 -15.91 -11.12
C VAL A 370 -9.58 -17.15 -11.46
N LYS A 371 -9.36 -17.36 -12.75
CA LYS A 371 -8.51 -18.44 -13.26
C LYS A 371 -7.06 -18.16 -12.96
N GLN A 372 -6.36 -19.11 -12.35
CA GLN A 372 -4.93 -19.01 -12.09
C GLN A 372 -4.12 -19.55 -13.26
N TYR A 373 -2.96 -18.93 -13.51
CA TYR A 373 -2.12 -19.28 -14.65
C TYR A 373 -0.65 -18.91 -14.40
N GLY A 374 0.23 -19.43 -15.25
CA GLY A 374 1.61 -18.96 -15.37
C GLY A 374 1.91 -18.59 -16.83
N ALA A 375 2.66 -17.53 -17.04
CA ALA A 375 3.04 -17.05 -18.36
C ALA A 375 4.56 -16.79 -18.44
N ILE A 376 5.13 -17.07 -19.60
CA ILE A 376 6.53 -16.74 -19.95
C ILE A 376 6.50 -15.95 -21.24
N ALA A 377 6.95 -14.71 -21.21
CA ALA A 377 7.14 -13.87 -22.38
C ALA A 377 8.63 -13.79 -22.72
N THR A 378 8.98 -13.90 -24.01
CA THR A 378 10.37 -13.87 -24.49
C THR A 378 10.48 -13.01 -25.75
N GLY A 379 11.60 -12.35 -25.89
CA GLY A 379 11.93 -11.50 -27.03
C GLY A 379 13.11 -10.60 -26.71
N TYR A 380 13.06 -9.38 -27.20
CA TYR A 380 14.10 -8.37 -27.01
C TYR A 380 13.48 -7.06 -26.55
N VAL A 381 14.24 -6.32 -25.74
CA VAL A 381 13.97 -4.91 -25.42
C VAL A 381 15.02 -4.04 -26.11
N ASP A 382 14.57 -2.98 -26.79
CA ASP A 382 15.45 -1.99 -27.42
C ASP A 382 15.83 -0.91 -26.40
N ILE A 383 17.13 -0.81 -26.12
CA ILE A 383 17.72 0.18 -25.22
C ILE A 383 18.19 1.36 -26.08
N PRO A 384 17.68 2.59 -25.83
CA PRO A 384 17.87 3.72 -26.74
C PRO A 384 19.29 4.29 -26.76
N GLU A 385 20.06 4.12 -25.69
CA GLU A 385 21.44 4.63 -25.57
C GLU A 385 22.23 3.84 -24.53
N ASP A 386 23.56 3.92 -24.58
CA ASP A 386 24.44 3.32 -23.59
C ASP A 386 24.16 3.89 -22.19
N GLY A 387 24.19 3.05 -21.17
CA GLY A 387 24.03 3.52 -19.79
C GLY A 387 23.65 2.45 -18.77
N VAL A 388 23.44 2.91 -17.56
CA VAL A 388 22.91 2.09 -16.47
C VAL A 388 21.41 2.30 -16.37
N TYR A 389 20.66 1.21 -16.43
CA TYR A 389 19.19 1.21 -16.37
C TYR A 389 18.71 0.51 -15.11
N TYR A 390 17.85 1.19 -14.36
CA TYR A 390 17.08 0.63 -13.26
C TYR A 390 15.81 0.01 -13.79
N PHE A 391 15.49 -1.17 -13.32
CA PHE A 391 14.27 -1.90 -13.64
C PHE A 391 13.42 -2.04 -12.39
N THR A 392 12.12 -1.80 -12.52
CA THR A 392 11.11 -2.02 -11.49
C THR A 392 9.92 -2.76 -12.06
N THR A 393 9.45 -3.77 -11.36
CA THR A 393 8.32 -4.60 -11.79
C THR A 393 7.79 -5.43 -10.63
N ASN A 394 6.52 -5.83 -10.71
CA ASN A 394 5.91 -6.86 -9.87
C ASN A 394 5.79 -8.23 -10.58
N ASN A 395 6.39 -8.41 -11.76
CA ASN A 395 6.55 -9.73 -12.34
C ASN A 395 7.42 -10.63 -11.43
N ASP A 396 7.21 -11.95 -11.51
CA ASP A 396 7.94 -12.91 -10.66
C ASP A 396 9.42 -12.95 -11.00
N GLU A 397 9.76 -12.98 -12.30
CA GLU A 397 11.14 -12.91 -12.75
C GLU A 397 11.29 -12.04 -13.99
N VAL A 398 12.39 -11.30 -14.04
CA VAL A 398 12.86 -10.59 -15.23
C VAL A 398 14.32 -11.00 -15.49
N TRP A 399 14.57 -11.45 -16.71
CA TRP A 399 15.89 -11.85 -17.18
C TRP A 399 16.32 -10.95 -18.33
N ILE A 400 17.57 -10.50 -18.29
CA ILE A 400 18.22 -9.71 -19.35
C ILE A 400 19.48 -10.46 -19.80
N ASP A 401 19.60 -10.69 -21.11
CA ASP A 401 20.72 -11.41 -21.74
C ASP A 401 21.06 -12.75 -21.04
N GLY A 402 20.01 -13.51 -20.72
CA GLY A 402 20.12 -14.80 -20.06
C GLY A 402 20.48 -14.75 -18.55
N LYS A 403 20.63 -13.57 -17.96
CA LYS A 403 20.90 -13.40 -16.52
C LYS A 403 19.63 -12.97 -15.78
N LEU A 404 19.36 -13.58 -14.63
CA LEU A 404 18.28 -13.18 -13.73
C LEU A 404 18.56 -11.80 -13.16
N LEU A 405 17.78 -10.80 -13.56
CA LEU A 405 17.90 -9.45 -13.07
C LEU A 405 17.07 -9.24 -11.82
N ILE A 406 15.76 -9.54 -11.89
CA ILE A 406 14.82 -9.39 -10.77
C ILE A 406 14.16 -10.74 -10.50
N SER A 407 14.05 -11.10 -9.22
CA SER A 407 13.18 -12.15 -8.72
C SER A 407 12.34 -11.60 -7.57
N ASN A 408 11.02 -11.67 -7.71
CA ASN A 408 10.05 -11.33 -6.68
C ASN A 408 9.39 -12.61 -6.11
N GLU A 409 10.06 -13.75 -6.22
CA GLU A 409 9.56 -15.01 -5.67
C GLU A 409 9.34 -14.90 -4.16
N GLY A 410 8.13 -15.23 -3.72
CA GLY A 410 7.75 -15.14 -2.32
C GLY A 410 7.32 -13.75 -1.83
N GLU A 411 7.47 -12.72 -2.66
CA GLU A 411 7.01 -11.37 -2.33
C GLU A 411 5.52 -11.17 -2.65
N VAL A 412 4.91 -10.22 -1.96
CA VAL A 412 3.55 -9.76 -2.28
C VAL A 412 3.61 -8.96 -3.58
N LYS A 413 2.99 -9.46 -4.64
CA LYS A 413 3.07 -8.89 -6.00
C LYS A 413 2.57 -7.46 -6.15
N ARG A 414 1.79 -6.98 -5.21
CA ARG A 414 1.28 -5.60 -5.23
C ARG A 414 2.38 -4.55 -5.24
N PHE A 415 3.59 -4.91 -4.78
CA PHE A 415 4.72 -4.00 -4.66
C PHE A 415 5.97 -4.63 -5.27
N SER A 416 6.66 -3.87 -6.15
CA SER A 416 8.03 -4.22 -6.55
C SER A 416 8.97 -3.94 -5.38
N ARG A 417 9.71 -4.98 -4.95
CA ARG A 417 10.63 -4.87 -3.81
C ARG A 417 12.09 -5.12 -4.19
N ASN A 418 12.31 -5.82 -5.29
CA ASN A 418 13.64 -6.27 -5.71
C ASN A 418 14.09 -5.56 -6.98
N ASP A 419 13.93 -4.23 -7.04
CA ASP A 419 14.47 -3.44 -8.13
C ASP A 419 15.97 -3.64 -8.27
N LYS A 420 16.46 -3.69 -9.51
CA LYS A 420 17.89 -3.77 -9.80
C LYS A 420 18.24 -2.89 -10.97
N SER A 421 19.52 -2.53 -11.03
CA SER A 421 20.08 -1.86 -12.20
C SER A 421 21.10 -2.74 -12.91
N VAL A 422 21.31 -2.46 -14.20
CA VAL A 422 22.26 -3.15 -15.07
C VAL A 422 22.84 -2.17 -16.09
N ALA A 423 24.10 -2.35 -16.44
CA ALA A 423 24.77 -1.56 -17.46
C ALA A 423 24.56 -2.20 -18.84
N LEU A 424 23.91 -1.47 -19.77
CA LEU A 424 23.52 -1.95 -21.10
C LEU A 424 24.05 -1.02 -22.18
N ALA A 425 24.56 -1.60 -23.28
CA ALA A 425 24.85 -0.86 -24.49
C ALA A 425 23.55 -0.53 -25.24
N LYS A 426 23.57 0.46 -26.10
CA LYS A 426 22.48 0.77 -27.02
C LYS A 426 22.15 -0.41 -27.93
N GLY A 427 20.86 -0.72 -28.10
CA GLY A 427 20.36 -1.74 -29.02
C GLY A 427 19.56 -2.83 -28.33
N LEU A 428 19.42 -3.98 -28.98
CA LEU A 428 18.56 -5.08 -28.56
C LEU A 428 19.23 -5.93 -27.46
N HIS A 429 18.48 -6.19 -26.38
CA HIS A 429 18.87 -7.10 -25.31
C HIS A 429 17.80 -8.18 -25.12
N GLU A 430 18.23 -9.44 -24.94
CA GLU A 430 17.29 -10.53 -24.69
C GLU A 430 16.46 -10.23 -23.44
N LEU A 431 15.14 -10.33 -23.56
CA LEU A 431 14.20 -10.18 -22.48
C LEU A 431 13.41 -11.47 -22.27
N LYS A 432 13.42 -12.00 -21.04
CA LYS A 432 12.49 -13.04 -20.60
C LYS A 432 11.78 -12.56 -19.37
N VAL A 433 10.47 -12.69 -19.34
CA VAL A 433 9.61 -12.31 -18.21
C VAL A 433 8.77 -13.50 -17.79
N VAL A 434 8.72 -13.77 -16.49
CA VAL A 434 7.83 -14.77 -15.91
C VAL A 434 6.79 -14.05 -15.05
N PHE A 435 5.54 -14.37 -15.29
CA PHE A 435 4.40 -13.85 -14.54
C PHE A 435 3.51 -15.01 -14.06
N LEU A 436 3.24 -15.06 -12.77
CA LEU A 436 2.38 -16.05 -12.13
C LEU A 436 1.10 -15.41 -11.64
N GLY A 437 -0.02 -15.72 -12.27
CA GLY A 437 -1.34 -15.21 -11.94
C GLY A 437 -1.98 -16.00 -10.79
N HIS A 438 -1.48 -15.89 -9.56
CA HIS A 438 -2.04 -16.54 -8.37
C HIS A 438 -2.51 -15.53 -7.32
N ILE A 439 -3.25 -16.00 -6.33
CA ILE A 439 -3.77 -15.17 -5.26
C ILE A 439 -2.77 -15.19 -4.09
N ILE A 440 -2.25 -14.00 -3.73
CA ILE A 440 -1.44 -13.80 -2.53
C ILE A 440 -2.11 -12.73 -1.67
N GLY A 441 -2.22 -12.99 -0.37
CA GLY A 441 -2.78 -12.02 0.59
C GLY A 441 -4.25 -11.68 0.34
N GLY A 442 -5.01 -12.61 -0.26
CA GLY A 442 -6.43 -12.41 -0.54
C GLY A 442 -6.77 -11.61 -1.81
N TRP A 443 -5.75 -11.11 -2.52
CA TRP A 443 -5.93 -10.35 -3.76
C TRP A 443 -5.36 -11.11 -4.95
N PRO A 444 -6.13 -11.24 -6.07
CA PRO A 444 -5.60 -11.87 -7.27
C PRO A 444 -4.48 -11.01 -7.86
N SER A 445 -3.33 -11.61 -8.12
CA SER A 445 -2.24 -10.95 -8.87
C SER A 445 -2.63 -10.58 -10.30
N LEU A 446 -3.74 -11.11 -10.80
CA LEU A 446 -4.36 -10.73 -12.07
C LEU A 446 -4.74 -9.25 -12.16
N TRP A 447 -4.90 -8.57 -11.04
CA TRP A 447 -5.20 -7.13 -11.01
C TRP A 447 -3.93 -6.29 -11.15
N ASP A 448 -2.78 -6.90 -10.96
CA ASP A 448 -1.51 -6.24 -11.14
C ASP A 448 -1.17 -6.15 -12.63
N ASP A 449 -0.58 -5.03 -13.01
CA ASP A 449 -0.08 -4.81 -14.35
C ASP A 449 1.26 -5.56 -14.50
N ALA A 450 1.36 -6.49 -15.46
CA ALA A 450 2.60 -7.21 -15.76
C ALA A 450 3.69 -6.30 -16.38
N SER A 451 3.52 -4.99 -16.35
CA SER A 451 4.46 -4.04 -16.92
C SER A 451 5.82 -4.06 -16.23
N ILE A 452 6.83 -3.69 -17.00
CA ILE A 452 8.17 -3.38 -16.50
C ILE A 452 8.38 -1.90 -16.76
N SER A 453 8.82 -1.17 -15.75
CA SER A 453 9.25 0.21 -15.92
C SER A 453 10.75 0.32 -15.81
N ILE A 454 11.34 1.17 -16.63
CA ILE A 454 12.79 1.43 -16.66
C ILE A 454 13.07 2.91 -16.43
N ARG A 455 14.25 3.18 -15.90
CA ARG A 455 14.78 4.52 -15.69
C ARG A 455 16.29 4.48 -15.91
N LYS A 456 16.83 5.34 -16.77
CA LYS A 456 18.29 5.53 -16.85
C LYS A 456 18.81 6.20 -15.56
N ALA A 457 20.03 5.95 -15.18
CA ALA A 457 20.59 6.41 -13.90
C ALA A 457 20.57 7.95 -13.72
N ASP A 458 20.65 8.71 -14.82
CA ASP A 458 20.59 10.17 -14.87
C ASP A 458 19.15 10.74 -14.92
N GLN A 459 18.14 9.88 -14.96
CA GLN A 459 16.73 10.27 -14.97
C GLN A 459 16.09 10.10 -13.58
N GLU A 460 15.07 10.92 -13.29
CA GLU A 460 14.38 10.90 -12.00
C GLU A 460 13.22 9.90 -11.95
N LYS A 461 12.53 9.69 -13.08
CA LYS A 461 11.27 8.96 -13.12
C LYS A 461 11.35 7.67 -13.93
N PHE A 462 10.75 6.63 -13.40
CA PHE A 462 10.49 5.41 -14.14
C PHE A 462 9.44 5.63 -15.22
N THR A 463 9.65 5.01 -16.39
CA THR A 463 8.68 4.97 -17.50
C THR A 463 8.46 3.52 -17.91
N PRO A 464 7.20 3.10 -18.16
CA PRO A 464 6.94 1.76 -18.67
C PRO A 464 7.66 1.52 -20.00
N ILE A 465 8.20 0.31 -20.20
CA ILE A 465 8.68 -0.14 -21.51
C ILE A 465 7.51 -0.10 -22.47
N LYS A 466 7.69 0.64 -23.57
CA LYS A 466 6.65 0.85 -24.57
C LYS A 466 6.59 -0.32 -25.56
N PRO A 467 5.42 -0.57 -26.19
CA PRO A 467 5.28 -1.63 -27.19
C PRO A 467 6.28 -1.53 -28.35
N GLU A 468 6.63 -0.31 -28.78
CA GLU A 468 7.60 -0.05 -29.84
C GLU A 468 9.05 -0.36 -29.49
N GLN A 469 9.35 -0.63 -28.23
CA GLN A 469 10.66 -1.07 -27.75
C GLN A 469 10.76 -2.60 -27.61
N LEU A 470 9.69 -3.34 -27.91
CA LEU A 470 9.62 -4.80 -27.76
C LEU A 470 9.60 -5.51 -29.10
N PHE A 471 10.45 -6.53 -29.23
CA PHE A 471 10.63 -7.28 -30.48
C PHE A 471 10.82 -8.79 -30.17
N TYR A 472 10.54 -9.63 -31.20
CA TYR A 472 10.90 -11.06 -31.20
C TYR A 472 11.36 -11.50 -32.58
#